data_0689b2ebb2248c9f20ec3e379fd420ce
#
_entry.id   0689b2ebb2248c9f20ec3e379fd420ce
#
_cell.length_a   1.000
_cell.length_b   1.000
_cell.length_c   1.000
_cell.angle_alpha   90.00
_cell.angle_beta   90.00
_cell.angle_gamma   90.00
#
_symmetry.space_group_name_H-M   'P 1'
#
loop_
_entity.id
_entity.type
_entity.pdbx_description
1 polymer ?
#
loop_
_entity_poly.entity_id
_entity_poly.type
_entity_poly.pdbx_seq_one_letter_code
_entity_poly.pdbx_strand_id
1 'polypeptide(L)'
;HTIYIDSQWSLTSVSQHQFWANVDLSKFGNGKVNGILSVDISDWTTKGLNGKAARDCTREDVMKEVWNELKTSLNVDGKQVLSDADLVTWYLDPDIVAQDDNKGVITSNTEPLLVNLINTWALRPEATTLIPNLFLASDYVRTNTDLATMEGANEAARRAVNGIIGASGSSATPCEIWPL
;
A
#
# COMPACT_ATOMS: atom_id res chain seq x y z
N HIS A 1 8.06 -5.65 -6.21
CA HIS A 1 7.82 -5.05 -4.90
C HIS A 1 9.16 -4.96 -4.16
N THR A 2 9.53 -3.77 -3.75
CA THR A 2 10.80 -3.51 -3.04
C THR A 2 10.48 -2.98 -1.65
N ILE A 3 11.10 -3.57 -0.63
CA ILE A 3 11.03 -3.13 0.76
C ILE A 3 12.36 -2.46 1.09
N TYR A 4 12.32 -1.23 1.58
CA TYR A 4 13.49 -0.44 1.94
C TYR A 4 13.74 -0.55 3.44
N ILE A 5 14.56 -1.53 3.84
CA ILE A 5 14.80 -1.84 5.26
C ILE A 5 15.52 -0.73 6.03
N ASP A 6 16.24 0.15 5.32
CA ASP A 6 16.96 1.29 5.90
C ASP A 6 16.14 2.58 5.87
N SER A 7 14.93 2.53 5.33
CA SER A 7 14.04 3.69 5.24
C SER A 7 13.50 4.07 6.60
N GLN A 8 13.60 5.36 6.96
CA GLN A 8 13.07 5.90 8.21
C GLN A 8 11.53 5.88 8.24
N TRP A 9 10.91 6.09 7.10
CA TRP A 9 9.44 6.06 6.96
C TRP A 9 8.91 4.71 6.54
N SER A 10 9.75 3.66 6.61
CA SER A 10 9.40 2.26 6.25
C SER A 10 8.77 2.17 4.87
N LEU A 11 9.49 2.71 3.89
CA LEU A 11 8.99 2.76 2.51
C LEU A 11 8.94 1.38 1.88
N THR A 12 7.92 1.17 1.06
CA THR A 12 7.85 0.09 0.09
C THR A 12 7.50 0.65 -1.28
N SER A 13 7.92 -0.01 -2.36
CA SER A 13 7.60 0.45 -3.69
C SER A 13 7.31 -0.66 -4.69
N VAL A 14 6.53 -0.30 -5.70
CA VAL A 14 6.25 -1.13 -6.87
C VAL A 14 6.48 -0.32 -8.13
N SER A 15 7.31 -0.85 -9.04
CA SER A 15 7.42 -0.31 -10.39
C SER A 15 6.24 -0.83 -11.21
N GLN A 16 5.22 0.01 -11.38
CA GLN A 16 3.97 -0.37 -12.05
C GLN A 16 4.18 -0.73 -13.52
N HIS A 17 5.07 -0.02 -14.20
CA HIS A 17 5.32 -0.19 -15.61
C HIS A 17 5.75 -1.62 -15.98
N GLN A 18 6.45 -2.33 -15.11
CA GLN A 18 6.91 -3.71 -15.39
C GLN A 18 5.78 -4.71 -15.64
N PHE A 19 4.56 -4.40 -15.16
CA PHE A 19 3.39 -5.27 -15.32
C PHE A 19 2.53 -4.93 -16.55
N TRP A 20 2.85 -3.83 -17.25
CA TRP A 20 2.05 -3.33 -18.38
C TRP A 20 2.72 -3.63 -19.71
N ALA A 21 2.63 -4.88 -20.14
CA ALA A 21 3.40 -5.41 -21.28
C ALA A 21 3.26 -4.65 -22.61
N ASN A 22 2.19 -3.87 -22.81
CA ASN A 22 1.91 -3.17 -24.07
C ASN A 22 1.59 -1.69 -23.89
N VAL A 23 1.99 -1.10 -22.75
CA VAL A 23 1.76 0.32 -22.49
C VAL A 23 3.03 1.10 -22.78
N ASP A 24 2.96 2.00 -23.74
CA ASP A 24 4.01 2.94 -24.07
C ASP A 24 3.74 4.26 -23.32
N LEU A 25 4.43 4.46 -22.21
CA LEU A 25 4.25 5.63 -21.36
C LEU A 25 4.62 6.95 -22.07
N SER A 26 5.47 6.92 -23.09
CA SER A 26 5.83 8.12 -23.85
C SER A 26 4.64 8.74 -24.62
N LYS A 27 3.54 7.99 -24.76
CA LYS A 27 2.28 8.48 -25.36
C LYS A 27 1.42 9.31 -24.42
N PHE A 28 1.79 9.39 -23.14
CA PHE A 28 1.03 10.10 -22.12
C PHE A 28 1.75 11.35 -21.63
N GLY A 29 0.97 12.32 -21.14
CA GLY A 29 1.51 13.58 -20.62
C GLY A 29 2.34 14.34 -21.65
N ASN A 30 3.57 14.67 -21.27
CA ASN A 30 4.52 15.40 -22.11
C ASN A 30 5.51 14.49 -22.88
N GLY A 31 5.29 13.19 -22.87
CA GLY A 31 6.14 12.20 -23.52
C GLY A 31 7.47 11.90 -22.82
N LYS A 32 7.72 12.44 -21.63
CA LYS A 32 8.98 12.27 -20.91
C LYS A 32 8.93 11.16 -19.86
N VAL A 33 7.75 10.63 -19.57
CA VAL A 33 7.56 9.57 -18.55
C VAL A 33 7.93 8.22 -19.14
N ASN A 34 8.90 7.55 -18.56
CA ASN A 34 9.34 6.21 -18.96
C ASN A 34 9.03 5.12 -17.92
N GLY A 35 8.63 5.52 -16.73
CA GLY A 35 8.26 4.60 -15.65
C GLY A 35 7.35 5.26 -14.64
N ILE A 36 6.65 4.43 -13.86
CA ILE A 36 5.84 4.86 -12.73
C ILE A 36 6.27 4.02 -11.53
N LEU A 37 6.61 4.71 -10.46
CA LEU A 37 6.93 4.10 -9.18
C LEU A 37 5.85 4.50 -8.18
N SER A 38 5.09 3.51 -7.70
CA SER A 38 4.20 3.69 -6.56
C SER A 38 4.98 3.44 -5.28
N VAL A 39 4.84 4.32 -4.31
CA VAL A 39 5.55 4.24 -3.03
C VAL A 39 4.56 4.38 -1.88
N ASP A 40 4.60 3.44 -0.95
CA ASP A 40 3.81 3.48 0.27
C ASP A 40 4.69 3.91 1.44
N ILE A 41 4.15 4.77 2.31
CA ILE A 41 4.75 5.21 3.57
C ILE A 41 4.03 4.46 4.69
N SER A 42 4.73 3.57 5.39
CA SER A 42 4.14 2.78 6.48
C SER A 42 4.33 3.43 7.86
N ASP A 43 5.38 4.21 8.07
CA ASP A 43 5.63 4.93 9.34
C ASP A 43 5.48 6.45 9.16
N TRP A 44 4.40 6.99 9.74
CA TRP A 44 4.07 8.41 9.70
C TRP A 44 4.54 9.16 10.93
N THR A 45 5.19 8.48 11.88
CA THR A 45 5.52 9.01 13.22
C THR A 45 7.01 9.15 13.47
N THR A 46 7.82 8.31 12.86
CA THR A 46 9.29 8.40 12.96
C THR A 46 9.82 9.57 12.14
N LYS A 47 10.86 10.20 12.64
CA LYS A 47 11.54 11.29 11.93
C LYS A 47 12.34 10.75 10.76
N GLY A 48 12.11 11.30 9.59
CA GLY A 48 12.86 11.02 8.38
C GLY A 48 14.25 11.66 8.36
N LEU A 49 14.92 11.58 7.23
CA LEU A 49 16.23 12.20 7.01
C LEU A 49 16.16 13.74 7.14
N ASN A 50 15.00 14.33 6.84
CA ASN A 50 14.73 15.77 7.01
C ASN A 50 14.50 16.19 8.47
N GLY A 51 14.51 15.23 9.41
CA GLY A 51 14.30 15.46 10.85
C GLY A 51 12.84 15.65 11.27
N LYS A 52 11.87 15.50 10.36
CA LYS A 52 10.42 15.59 10.63
C LYS A 52 9.74 14.22 10.48
N ALA A 53 8.66 14.00 11.21
CA ALA A 53 7.76 12.88 10.92
C ALA A 53 6.88 13.20 9.70
N ALA A 54 6.46 12.20 8.95
CA ALA A 54 5.67 12.41 7.73
C ALA A 54 4.38 13.20 8.01
N ARG A 55 3.72 12.92 9.14
CA ARG A 55 2.53 13.65 9.60
C ARG A 55 2.76 15.15 9.95
N ASP A 56 4.01 15.57 10.13
CA ASP A 56 4.38 16.94 10.45
C ASP A 56 4.93 17.68 9.21
N CYS A 57 4.82 17.08 8.05
CA CYS A 57 5.33 17.57 6.77
C CYS A 57 4.24 18.22 5.93
N THR A 58 4.64 19.09 5.03
CA THR A 58 3.81 19.49 3.88
C THR A 58 3.82 18.38 2.82
N ARG A 59 2.88 18.41 1.89
CA ARG A 59 2.85 17.47 0.75
C ARG A 59 4.18 17.46 -0.03
N GLU A 60 4.78 18.64 -0.21
CA GLU A 60 6.08 18.78 -0.88
C GLU A 60 7.24 18.23 -0.03
N ASP A 61 7.21 18.44 1.30
CA ASP A 61 8.20 17.86 2.19
C ASP A 61 8.15 16.33 2.14
N VAL A 62 6.94 15.74 2.10
CA VAL A 62 6.76 14.30 1.96
C VAL A 62 7.38 13.80 0.65
N MET A 63 7.07 14.43 -0.47
CA MET A 63 7.66 14.04 -1.75
C MET A 63 9.19 14.09 -1.71
N LYS A 64 9.76 15.19 -1.20
CA LYS A 64 11.22 15.36 -1.12
C LYS A 64 11.88 14.32 -0.23
N GLU A 65 11.27 14.03 0.90
CA GLU A 65 11.79 13.02 1.82
C GLU A 65 11.74 11.63 1.21
N VAL A 66 10.58 11.22 0.68
CA VAL A 66 10.45 9.93 0.00
C VAL A 66 11.49 9.79 -1.10
N TRP A 67 11.67 10.82 -1.93
CA TRP A 67 12.67 10.79 -2.99
C TRP A 67 14.11 10.68 -2.46
N ASN A 68 14.41 11.35 -1.34
CA ASN A 68 15.71 11.26 -0.69
C ASN A 68 15.96 9.88 -0.08
N GLU A 69 14.98 9.30 0.61
CA GLU A 69 15.11 7.95 1.16
C GLU A 69 15.33 6.91 0.05
N LEU A 70 14.58 7.01 -1.06
CA LEU A 70 14.77 6.13 -2.22
C LEU A 70 16.18 6.26 -2.80
N LYS A 71 16.67 7.50 -3.00
CA LYS A 71 18.04 7.72 -3.50
C LYS A 71 19.08 7.16 -2.53
N THR A 72 18.89 7.34 -1.23
CA THR A 72 19.81 6.83 -0.21
C THR A 72 19.88 5.32 -0.22
N SER A 73 18.75 4.63 -0.35
CA SER A 73 18.67 3.17 -0.35
C SER A 73 19.14 2.54 -1.66
N LEU A 74 18.97 3.21 -2.80
CA LEU A 74 19.26 2.64 -4.11
C LEU A 74 20.63 3.04 -4.68
N ASN A 75 21.15 4.21 -4.30
CA ASN A 75 22.45 4.68 -4.76
C ASN A 75 23.57 4.17 -3.84
N VAL A 76 23.86 2.88 -3.92
CA VAL A 76 24.86 2.18 -3.09
C VAL A 76 26.01 1.65 -3.93
N ASP A 77 27.11 1.33 -3.29
CA ASP A 77 28.31 0.74 -3.92
C ASP A 77 28.87 1.58 -5.09
N GLY A 78 28.77 2.91 -4.99
CA GLY A 78 29.22 3.83 -6.04
C GLY A 78 28.36 3.82 -7.30
N LYS A 79 27.22 3.16 -7.31
CA LYS A 79 26.27 3.16 -8.42
C LYS A 79 25.17 4.19 -8.17
N GLN A 80 24.92 5.05 -9.13
CA GLN A 80 23.79 5.96 -9.13
C GLN A 80 22.63 5.33 -9.91
N VAL A 81 21.61 4.89 -9.19
CA VAL A 81 20.38 4.30 -9.74
C VAL A 81 19.31 5.35 -9.96
N LEU A 82 19.20 6.31 -9.03
CA LEU A 82 18.25 7.43 -9.11
C LEU A 82 18.96 8.77 -8.95
N SER A 83 18.53 9.74 -9.75
CA SER A 83 18.93 11.14 -9.66
C SER A 83 17.71 12.05 -9.69
N ASP A 84 17.88 13.32 -9.31
CA ASP A 84 16.77 14.28 -9.36
C ASP A 84 16.27 14.55 -10.79
N ALA A 85 17.10 14.28 -11.80
CA ALA A 85 16.72 14.40 -13.22
C ALA A 85 15.73 13.31 -13.65
N ASP A 86 15.64 12.21 -12.91
CA ASP A 86 14.72 11.10 -13.21
C ASP A 86 13.29 11.39 -12.73
N LEU A 87 13.11 12.35 -11.81
CA LEU A 87 11.80 12.75 -11.30
C LEU A 87 11.14 13.76 -12.25
N VAL A 88 10.31 13.26 -13.15
CA VAL A 88 9.58 14.10 -14.12
C VAL A 88 8.39 14.80 -13.47
N THR A 89 7.66 14.08 -12.63
CA THR A 89 6.50 14.56 -11.87
C THR A 89 6.21 13.63 -10.71
N TRP A 90 5.37 14.07 -9.79
CA TRP A 90 4.94 13.28 -8.64
C TRP A 90 3.46 13.53 -8.35
N TYR A 91 2.88 12.61 -7.63
CA TYR A 91 1.52 12.67 -7.15
C TYR A 91 1.48 12.11 -5.73
N LEU A 92 0.83 12.80 -4.82
CA LEU A 92 0.50 12.28 -3.49
C LEU A 92 -1.02 12.14 -3.41
N ASP A 93 -1.47 11.02 -2.85
CA ASP A 93 -2.87 10.71 -2.68
C ASP A 93 -3.63 11.92 -2.09
N PRO A 94 -4.74 12.37 -2.71
CA PRO A 94 -5.52 13.50 -2.22
C PRO A 94 -6.18 13.24 -0.86
N ASP A 95 -6.40 11.96 -0.50
CA ASP A 95 -6.96 11.57 0.80
C ASP A 95 -5.97 11.82 1.97
N ILE A 96 -4.70 12.04 1.65
CA ILE A 96 -3.71 12.60 2.56
C ILE A 96 -3.92 14.12 2.59
N VAL A 97 -4.75 14.55 3.53
CA VAL A 97 -5.28 15.92 3.60
C VAL A 97 -4.29 16.84 4.31
N ALA A 98 -3.96 17.95 3.65
CA ALA A 98 -3.20 19.05 4.27
C ALA A 98 -4.17 20.09 4.86
N GLN A 99 -3.73 20.77 5.91
CA GLN A 99 -4.48 21.88 6.50
C GLN A 99 -4.55 23.04 5.49
N ASP A 100 -5.75 23.61 5.35
CA ASP A 100 -5.97 24.82 4.54
C ASP A 100 -5.53 26.06 5.35
N ASP A 101 -4.28 26.06 5.76
CA ASP A 101 -3.60 27.18 6.35
C ASP A 101 -2.36 27.52 5.51
N ASN A 102 -1.75 28.66 5.78
CA ASN A 102 -0.55 29.11 5.07
C ASN A 102 0.66 28.17 5.22
N LYS A 103 0.54 27.09 6.00
CA LYS A 103 1.61 26.12 6.25
C LYS A 103 1.44 24.83 5.44
N GLY A 104 0.19 24.45 5.10
CA GLY A 104 -0.10 23.27 4.29
C GLY A 104 0.39 21.94 4.89
N VAL A 105 0.49 21.85 6.22
CA VAL A 105 0.93 20.64 6.91
C VAL A 105 -0.16 19.57 6.85
N ILE A 106 0.23 18.31 6.70
CA ILE A 106 -0.69 17.18 6.67
C ILE A 106 -1.38 17.04 8.04
N THR A 107 -2.69 16.86 8.02
CA THR A 107 -3.52 16.77 9.24
C THR A 107 -4.21 15.43 9.39
N SER A 108 -4.52 14.75 8.30
CA SER A 108 -5.23 13.48 8.32
C SER A 108 -5.00 12.68 7.04
N ASN A 109 -5.35 11.41 7.11
CA ASN A 109 -5.57 10.55 5.97
C ASN A 109 -7.01 10.04 6.06
N THR A 110 -7.84 10.29 5.06
CA THR A 110 -9.25 9.91 5.05
C THR A 110 -9.48 8.47 4.61
N GLU A 111 -8.50 7.87 3.93
CA GLU A 111 -8.50 6.48 3.46
C GLU A 111 -7.23 5.74 3.93
N PRO A 112 -7.03 5.58 5.26
CA PRO A 112 -5.82 4.94 5.78
C PRO A 112 -5.78 3.46 5.39
N LEU A 113 -4.60 3.00 4.98
CA LEU A 113 -4.37 1.59 4.70
C LEU A 113 -4.34 0.76 5.99
N LEU A 114 -4.73 -0.51 5.87
CA LEU A 114 -4.58 -1.48 6.95
C LEU A 114 -3.10 -1.73 7.23
N VAL A 115 -2.71 -1.54 8.49
CA VAL A 115 -1.35 -1.82 8.96
C VAL A 115 -1.34 -3.12 9.77
N ASN A 116 -0.49 -4.05 9.37
CA ASN A 116 -0.24 -5.29 10.11
C ASN A 116 0.78 -5.03 11.21
N LEU A 117 0.32 -4.97 12.44
CA LEU A 117 1.19 -4.89 13.61
C LEU A 117 1.58 -6.29 14.10
N ILE A 118 2.66 -6.38 14.86
CA ILE A 118 3.10 -7.63 15.49
C ILE A 118 1.96 -8.20 16.34
N ASN A 119 1.68 -9.50 16.20
CA ASN A 119 0.64 -10.24 16.95
C ASN A 119 -0.81 -9.79 16.68
N THR A 120 -1.11 -9.07 15.61
CA THR A 120 -2.47 -8.64 15.29
C THR A 120 -3.24 -9.61 14.39
N TRP A 121 -2.58 -10.58 13.78
CA TRP A 121 -3.24 -11.56 12.92
C TRP A 121 -4.40 -12.29 13.62
N ALA A 122 -4.19 -12.72 14.86
CA ALA A 122 -5.20 -13.40 15.65
C ALA A 122 -6.43 -12.52 16.00
N LEU A 123 -6.29 -11.19 15.86
CA LEU A 123 -7.37 -10.24 16.13
C LEU A 123 -8.22 -9.96 14.88
N ARG A 124 -7.79 -10.40 13.71
CA ARG A 124 -8.58 -10.27 12.48
C ARG A 124 -9.83 -11.15 12.57
N PRO A 125 -10.99 -10.64 12.09
CA PRO A 125 -12.21 -11.42 12.11
C PRO A 125 -12.15 -12.60 11.14
N GLU A 126 -12.88 -13.67 11.44
CA GLU A 126 -13.15 -14.73 10.47
C GLU A 126 -14.17 -14.28 9.43
N ALA A 127 -14.14 -14.91 8.25
CA ALA A 127 -15.15 -14.69 7.22
C ALA A 127 -16.56 -15.14 7.68
N THR A 128 -16.65 -16.18 8.49
CA THR A 128 -17.89 -16.63 9.12
C THR A 128 -17.93 -16.14 10.57
N THR A 129 -18.95 -15.35 10.91
CA THR A 129 -19.08 -14.76 12.24
C THR A 129 -20.01 -15.58 13.16
N LEU A 130 -20.00 -15.26 14.45
CA LEU A 130 -20.96 -15.80 15.41
C LEU A 130 -22.37 -15.17 15.30
N ILE A 131 -22.49 -14.10 14.49
CA ILE A 131 -23.78 -13.45 14.23
C ILE A 131 -24.44 -14.18 13.07
N PRO A 132 -25.66 -14.74 13.23
CA PRO A 132 -26.34 -15.44 12.16
C PRO A 132 -26.50 -14.56 10.90
N ASN A 133 -26.24 -15.15 9.72
CA ASN A 133 -26.33 -14.50 8.43
C ASN A 133 -25.39 -13.30 8.19
N LEU A 134 -24.37 -13.11 9.05
CA LEU A 134 -23.32 -12.12 8.81
C LEU A 134 -22.03 -12.82 8.39
N PHE A 135 -21.60 -12.52 7.16
CA PHE A 135 -20.36 -13.01 6.58
C PHE A 135 -19.51 -11.82 6.18
N LEU A 136 -18.20 -11.92 6.38
CA LEU A 136 -17.24 -10.85 6.12
C LEU A 136 -16.34 -11.25 4.96
N ALA A 137 -16.08 -10.30 4.08
CA ALA A 137 -15.11 -10.42 3.00
C ALA A 137 -14.33 -9.12 2.89
N SER A 138 -13.14 -9.14 2.48
CA SER A 138 -12.18 -8.09 2.17
C SER A 138 -10.81 -8.48 2.73
N ASP A 139 -9.82 -7.66 2.48
CA ASP A 139 -8.42 -7.87 2.85
C ASP A 139 -8.14 -7.75 4.36
N TYR A 140 -9.09 -7.19 5.15
CA TYR A 140 -8.99 -7.15 6.61
C TYR A 140 -9.39 -8.47 7.31
N VAL A 141 -10.04 -9.39 6.59
CA VAL A 141 -10.46 -10.69 7.12
C VAL A 141 -9.24 -11.60 7.28
N ARG A 142 -9.25 -12.45 8.30
CA ARG A 142 -8.19 -13.43 8.54
C ARG A 142 -8.13 -14.47 7.42
N THR A 143 -6.99 -14.54 6.75
CA THR A 143 -6.71 -15.43 5.61
C THR A 143 -5.35 -16.09 5.76
N ASN A 144 -5.03 -17.06 4.92
CA ASN A 144 -3.69 -17.65 4.88
C ASN A 144 -2.66 -16.63 4.34
N THR A 145 -3.08 -15.76 3.43
CA THR A 145 -2.24 -14.71 2.84
C THR A 145 -1.76 -13.68 3.86
N ASP A 146 -2.57 -13.39 4.89
CA ASP A 146 -2.29 -12.41 5.97
C ASP A 146 -1.72 -11.05 5.53
N LEU A 147 -2.08 -10.60 4.35
CA LEU A 147 -1.69 -9.31 3.79
C LEU A 147 -2.93 -8.58 3.29
N ALA A 148 -2.90 -7.24 3.36
CA ALA A 148 -3.88 -6.36 2.72
C ALA A 148 -3.63 -6.32 1.20
N THR A 149 -4.02 -7.38 0.51
CA THR A 149 -3.81 -7.58 -0.94
C THR A 149 -5.07 -8.06 -1.64
N MET A 150 -5.06 -8.00 -2.96
CA MET A 150 -6.15 -8.55 -3.78
C MET A 150 -6.30 -10.07 -3.57
N GLU A 151 -5.20 -10.78 -3.34
CA GLU A 151 -5.19 -12.21 -3.04
C GLU A 151 -5.87 -12.49 -1.69
N GLY A 152 -5.54 -11.72 -0.66
CA GLY A 152 -6.18 -11.80 0.65
C GLY A 152 -7.68 -11.52 0.57
N ALA A 153 -8.07 -10.47 -0.15
CA ALA A 153 -9.48 -10.15 -0.38
C ALA A 153 -10.22 -11.26 -1.14
N ASN A 154 -9.59 -11.85 -2.16
CA ASN A 154 -10.17 -12.98 -2.91
C ASN A 154 -10.33 -14.23 -2.04
N GLU A 155 -9.34 -14.57 -1.22
CA GLU A 155 -9.44 -15.68 -0.28
C GLU A 155 -10.55 -15.44 0.75
N ALA A 156 -10.64 -14.24 1.32
CA ALA A 156 -11.70 -13.86 2.24
C ALA A 156 -13.10 -14.01 1.61
N ALA A 157 -13.26 -13.58 0.36
CA ALA A 157 -14.51 -13.73 -0.38
C ALA A 157 -14.87 -15.22 -0.58
N ARG A 158 -13.92 -16.08 -0.93
CA ARG A 158 -14.14 -17.52 -1.05
C ARG A 158 -14.53 -18.17 0.27
N ARG A 159 -13.90 -17.76 1.38
CA ARG A 159 -14.26 -18.20 2.74
C ARG A 159 -15.68 -17.77 3.12
N ALA A 160 -16.06 -16.54 2.80
CA ALA A 160 -17.41 -16.03 3.04
C ALA A 160 -18.46 -16.82 2.23
N VAL A 161 -18.20 -17.08 0.96
CA VAL A 161 -19.09 -17.90 0.10
C VAL A 161 -19.23 -19.32 0.68
N ASN A 162 -18.15 -19.95 1.12
CA ASN A 162 -18.21 -21.27 1.76
C ASN A 162 -19.04 -21.26 3.05
N GLY A 163 -18.92 -20.18 3.83
CA GLY A 163 -19.78 -19.97 5.01
C GLY A 163 -21.27 -19.86 4.63
N ILE A 164 -21.60 -19.11 3.58
CA ILE A 164 -22.97 -18.97 3.07
C ILE A 164 -23.51 -20.31 2.56
N ILE A 165 -22.74 -21.08 1.81
CA ILE A 165 -23.11 -22.42 1.33
C ILE A 165 -23.45 -23.33 2.53
N GLY A 166 -22.58 -23.35 3.56
CA GLY A 166 -22.81 -24.13 4.75
C GLY A 166 -24.05 -23.70 5.55
N ALA A 167 -24.24 -22.39 5.72
CA ALA A 167 -25.38 -21.87 6.49
C ALA A 167 -26.73 -22.04 5.77
N SER A 168 -26.73 -21.97 4.44
CA SER A 168 -27.97 -22.12 3.63
C SER A 168 -28.36 -23.56 3.37
N GLY A 169 -27.49 -24.54 3.65
CA GLY A 169 -27.70 -25.95 3.27
C GLY A 169 -27.64 -26.18 1.76
N SER A 170 -27.05 -25.24 1.00
CA SER A 170 -26.90 -25.37 -0.46
C SER A 170 -26.01 -26.57 -0.82
N SER A 171 -26.35 -27.23 -1.92
CA SER A 171 -25.53 -28.30 -2.52
C SER A 171 -24.46 -27.75 -3.49
N ALA A 172 -24.26 -26.44 -3.57
CA ALA A 172 -23.23 -25.84 -4.40
C ALA A 172 -21.83 -26.30 -3.98
N THR A 173 -20.95 -26.49 -4.94
CA THR A 173 -19.55 -26.84 -4.67
C THR A 173 -18.85 -25.69 -3.96
N PRO A 174 -18.22 -25.93 -2.80
CA PRO A 174 -17.44 -24.89 -2.12
C PRO A 174 -16.30 -24.36 -2.99
N CYS A 175 -15.96 -23.10 -2.77
CA CYS A 175 -14.76 -22.51 -3.36
C CYS A 175 -13.50 -23.15 -2.78
N GLU A 176 -12.52 -23.40 -3.62
CA GLU A 176 -11.21 -23.89 -3.19
C GLU A 176 -10.47 -22.79 -2.42
N ILE A 177 -9.87 -23.14 -1.29
CA ILE A 177 -8.96 -22.28 -0.50
C ILE A 177 -7.57 -22.88 -0.64
N TRP A 178 -6.65 -22.11 -1.17
CA TRP A 178 -5.28 -22.56 -1.35
C TRP A 178 -4.45 -22.33 -0.10
N PRO A 179 -3.78 -23.36 0.43
CA PRO A 179 -2.77 -23.15 1.45
C PRO A 179 -1.54 -22.47 0.82
N LEU A 180 -0.98 -21.48 1.52
CA LEU A 180 0.29 -20.85 1.17
C LEU A 180 1.44 -21.51 1.93
#